data_91c114fe756fb628bbb002aef08ba143
#
_entry.id   91c114fe756fb628bbb002aef08ba143
#
_cell.length_a   1.000
_cell.length_b   1.000
_cell.length_c   1.000
_cell.angle_alpha   90.00
_cell.angle_beta   90.00
_cell.angle_gamma   90.00
#
_symmetry.space_group_name_H-M   'P 1'
#
loop_
_entity.id
_entity.type
_entity.pdbx_description
1 polymer ?
#
loop_
_entity_poly.entity_id
_entity_poly.type
_entity_poly.pdbx_seq_one_letter_code
_entity_poly.pdbx_strand_id
1 'polypeptide(L)'
;MVTVGLTCDTACTMRSSTLALVLVGTMSAGVSVVACGSNGAGGATDVLDGGTSGTTSGGTSGTSGGSTSGGSTSGTSGSLDGGTDGGGTDGGDGGQVGTPAVQLIGRFDTSDPAGPRFAWPGTRIIANFDGTGASVKLTQTPGFEAAFPTYFDVVVDGVLGTPFTVSGTQTVVLATGKPAGPHTVEIMKRTEANFGTVRFEGFTFTGGAGLLAPPAPLARKIELLGDSTIDGYGIEGNFSTTCAGGAPPQYDEARKSVSWLSAAGLGAELHLIGYSGKGLARNEGGSTADTFPVIYTRTLPDVASSTWTFSTWVPDAVVIALGGADYSGDPNGTFPATFNATYLALLSDIRTRYGASTYVFLTVWSQYKAYDMVRQAITTAIDGAIGGRPAGEKNFKLVLPEADFAADETGCQFHGNEAHHAAMAALVIKGIKDATGWP
;
A
#
# COMPACT_ATOMS: atom_id res chain seq x y z
N MET A 1 18.20 -30.85 47.38
CA MET A 1 19.01 -31.96 46.94
C MET A 1 18.24 -33.22 47.25
N VAL A 2 17.49 -33.76 46.31
CA VAL A 2 16.84 -35.07 46.38
C VAL A 2 17.04 -35.71 45.01
N THR A 3 17.86 -36.74 45.02
CA THR A 3 18.19 -37.57 43.86
C THR A 3 17.12 -38.68 43.78
N VAL A 4 16.42 -38.80 42.66
CA VAL A 4 15.59 -39.95 42.34
C VAL A 4 16.17 -40.63 41.12
N GLY A 5 16.72 -41.81 41.32
CA GLY A 5 17.15 -42.72 40.27
C GLY A 5 15.91 -43.44 39.69
N LEU A 6 15.85 -43.54 38.37
CA LEU A 6 14.91 -44.38 37.65
C LEU A 6 15.69 -45.42 36.87
N THR A 7 15.47 -46.66 37.21
CA THR A 7 15.88 -47.86 36.47
C THR A 7 14.91 -48.16 35.33
N CYS A 8 15.50 -48.49 34.19
CA CYS A 8 14.82 -48.95 32.97
C CYS A 8 14.32 -50.41 33.15
N ASP A 9 13.09 -50.69 32.74
CA ASP A 9 12.79 -51.99 32.13
C ASP A 9 11.49 -52.01 31.29
N THR A 10 11.65 -52.54 30.10
CA THR A 10 10.79 -53.36 29.27
C THR A 10 9.48 -52.79 28.64
N ALA A 11 9.57 -52.63 27.35
CA ALA A 11 8.57 -52.87 26.27
C ALA A 11 7.07 -52.76 26.56
N CYS A 12 6.44 -51.74 26.01
CA CYS A 12 5.03 -51.84 25.57
C CYS A 12 4.79 -50.90 24.40
N THR A 13 4.41 -51.50 23.27
CA THR A 13 3.95 -50.82 22.05
C THR A 13 2.65 -50.09 22.33
N MET A 14 2.65 -48.75 22.28
CA MET A 14 1.43 -47.95 22.18
C MET A 14 1.49 -47.05 20.97
N ARG A 15 0.49 -47.13 20.15
CA ARG A 15 0.22 -46.21 19.04
C ARG A 15 0.00 -44.82 19.63
N SER A 16 0.87 -43.88 19.31
CA SER A 16 0.72 -42.48 19.69
C SER A 16 -0.20 -41.77 18.69
N SER A 17 -1.40 -41.40 19.16
CA SER A 17 -2.19 -40.33 18.57
C SER A 17 -1.60 -39.02 19.09
N THR A 18 -0.91 -38.30 18.25
CA THR A 18 -0.34 -36.99 18.59
C THR A 18 -1.44 -35.96 18.63
N LEU A 19 -1.87 -35.59 19.83
CA LEU A 19 -2.70 -34.42 20.08
C LEU A 19 -1.75 -33.21 20.13
N ALA A 20 -1.70 -32.42 19.08
CA ALA A 20 -0.95 -31.18 19.06
C ALA A 20 -1.72 -30.13 19.90
N LEU A 21 -1.24 -29.89 21.11
CA LEU A 21 -1.70 -28.79 21.95
C LEU A 21 -0.97 -27.52 21.46
N VAL A 22 -1.66 -26.67 20.70
CA VAL A 22 -1.15 -25.35 20.32
C VAL A 22 -1.30 -24.43 21.53
N LEU A 23 -0.20 -24.16 22.23
CA LEU A 23 -0.13 -23.09 23.22
C LEU A 23 -0.03 -21.75 22.47
N VAL A 24 -1.10 -20.97 22.48
CA VAL A 24 -1.07 -19.56 22.10
C VAL A 24 -0.43 -18.80 23.27
N GLY A 25 0.87 -18.55 23.16
CA GLY A 25 1.60 -17.72 24.11
C GLY A 25 1.48 -16.24 23.75
N THR A 26 0.71 -15.48 24.53
CA THR A 26 0.78 -14.03 24.52
C THR A 26 2.12 -13.58 25.08
N MET A 27 3.03 -13.13 24.25
CA MET A 27 4.23 -12.43 24.69
C MET A 27 3.91 -10.96 24.90
N SER A 28 3.62 -10.59 26.16
CA SER A 28 3.75 -9.21 26.62
C SER A 28 5.25 -8.91 26.73
N ALA A 29 5.77 -8.09 25.83
CA ALA A 29 7.13 -7.58 25.94
C ALA A 29 7.20 -6.56 27.07
N GLY A 30 7.55 -7.00 28.25
CA GLY A 30 7.94 -6.15 29.37
C GLY A 30 9.34 -5.61 29.11
N VAL A 31 9.46 -4.33 28.77
CA VAL A 31 10.72 -3.62 28.74
C VAL A 31 11.17 -3.39 30.19
N SER A 32 12.12 -4.19 30.67
CA SER A 32 12.83 -3.92 31.92
C SER A 32 13.94 -2.91 31.65
N VAL A 33 13.70 -1.66 32.04
CA VAL A 33 14.75 -0.64 32.11
C VAL A 33 15.55 -0.90 33.38
N VAL A 34 16.79 -1.36 33.23
CA VAL A 34 17.77 -1.40 34.33
C VAL A 34 18.34 -0.01 34.49
N ALA A 35 17.87 0.74 35.49
CA ALA A 35 18.49 2.00 35.91
C ALA A 35 19.61 1.67 36.89
N CYS A 36 20.86 1.95 36.52
CA CYS A 36 21.98 2.04 37.42
C CYS A 36 21.86 3.30 38.28
N GLY A 37 21.61 3.13 39.56
CA GLY A 37 21.57 4.20 40.52
C GLY A 37 22.96 4.67 40.90
N SER A 38 23.17 5.98 40.99
CA SER A 38 24.22 6.62 41.78
C SER A 38 23.58 7.50 42.87
N ASN A 39 23.99 7.24 44.09
CA ASN A 39 23.59 7.92 45.34
C ASN A 39 24.05 9.37 45.35
N GLY A 40 23.17 10.27 45.81
CA GLY A 40 23.53 11.60 46.25
C GLY A 40 22.41 12.21 47.07
N ALA A 41 22.68 12.39 48.34
CA ALA A 41 21.77 12.84 49.38
C ALA A 41 21.45 14.35 49.34
N GLY A 42 20.26 14.69 49.84
CA GLY A 42 20.14 15.95 50.60
C GLY A 42 18.94 16.84 50.22
N GLY A 43 18.01 16.98 51.18
CA GLY A 43 17.42 18.27 51.53
C GLY A 43 15.95 18.49 51.17
N ALA A 44 15.17 18.45 52.22
CA ALA A 44 13.76 18.79 52.33
C ALA A 44 13.44 20.27 52.05
N THR A 45 12.22 20.59 51.75
CA THR A 45 11.15 21.38 52.44
C THR A 45 10.17 21.93 51.42
N ASP A 46 8.97 21.53 51.57
CA ASP A 46 7.69 22.19 51.91
C ASP A 46 7.32 23.50 51.23
N VAL A 47 6.01 23.47 50.96
CA VAL A 47 4.92 24.46 51.21
C VAL A 47 4.22 25.03 49.96
N LEU A 48 3.03 24.52 49.74
CA LEU A 48 1.68 25.11 49.63
C LEU A 48 1.42 26.42 48.88
N ASP A 49 0.32 26.34 48.17
CA ASP A 49 -0.82 27.28 48.05
C ASP A 49 -0.89 28.10 46.77
N GLY A 50 -1.95 27.97 46.00
CA GLY A 50 -3.30 28.48 46.23
C GLY A 50 -3.63 29.62 45.27
N GLY A 51 -4.78 29.52 44.61
CA GLY A 51 -5.49 30.74 44.22
C GLY A 51 -5.80 31.00 42.75
N THR A 52 -6.91 30.49 42.31
CA THR A 52 -8.16 31.13 41.82
C THR A 52 -8.10 32.37 40.89
N SER A 53 -8.84 32.19 39.80
CA SER A 53 -9.86 33.05 39.18
C SER A 53 -9.53 34.45 38.67
N GLY A 54 -10.11 34.75 37.49
CA GLY A 54 -10.37 36.10 37.05
C GLY A 54 -10.80 36.22 35.60
N THR A 55 -12.08 36.17 35.39
CA THR A 55 -12.91 36.62 34.26
C THR A 55 -12.67 38.07 33.82
N THR A 56 -13.02 38.31 32.56
CA THR A 56 -13.88 39.41 31.98
C THR A 56 -13.22 39.99 30.72
N SER A 57 -13.85 39.82 29.59
CA SER A 57 -14.89 40.60 28.91
C SER A 57 -14.48 41.91 28.27
N GLY A 58 -14.92 42.09 27.03
CA GLY A 58 -15.15 43.33 26.32
C GLY A 58 -14.29 43.45 25.05
N GLY A 59 -14.79 43.62 23.86
CA GLY A 59 -16.00 44.21 23.37
C GLY A 59 -15.70 45.19 22.30
N THR A 60 -16.50 45.16 21.23
CA THR A 60 -16.87 46.22 20.27
C THR A 60 -15.99 46.44 19.06
N SER A 61 -16.41 46.04 17.87
CA SER A 61 -17.23 46.76 16.84
C SER A 61 -16.53 47.92 16.09
N GLY A 62 -16.71 47.87 14.75
CA GLY A 62 -16.53 48.99 13.83
C GLY A 62 -16.26 48.50 12.41
N THR A 63 -17.23 48.26 11.67
CA THR A 63 -18.04 48.87 10.60
C THR A 63 -17.26 49.61 9.49
N SER A 64 -17.68 49.17 8.29
CA SER A 64 -17.92 49.94 7.03
C SER A 64 -16.66 50.35 6.28
N GLY A 65 -16.53 50.22 5.01
CA GLY A 65 -17.45 50.31 3.88
C GLY A 65 -16.60 50.72 2.67
N GLY A 66 -17.07 50.45 1.49
CA GLY A 66 -16.56 51.18 0.32
C GLY A 66 -16.43 50.33 -0.96
N SER A 67 -17.51 50.19 -1.65
CA SER A 67 -17.57 49.84 -3.07
C SER A 67 -16.85 50.89 -3.93
N THR A 68 -16.24 50.48 -5.03
CA THR A 68 -16.45 51.14 -6.33
C THR A 68 -16.01 50.25 -7.49
N SER A 69 -16.92 50.12 -8.35
CA SER A 69 -17.06 49.68 -9.72
C SER A 69 -16.14 50.39 -10.75
N GLY A 70 -15.95 49.69 -11.87
CA GLY A 70 -15.61 50.23 -13.19
C GLY A 70 -14.39 49.50 -13.79
N GLY A 71 -14.37 49.04 -14.99
CA GLY A 71 -15.17 49.23 -16.14
C GLY A 71 -14.58 48.41 -17.29
N SER A 72 -15.46 47.93 -18.11
CA SER A 72 -15.20 47.20 -19.36
C SER A 72 -14.45 48.05 -20.37
N THR A 73 -13.57 47.42 -21.18
CA THR A 73 -13.42 47.80 -22.58
C THR A 73 -13.11 46.58 -23.43
N SER A 74 -14.03 46.37 -24.35
CA SER A 74 -13.97 45.54 -25.53
C SER A 74 -13.03 46.13 -26.59
N GLY A 75 -12.38 45.28 -27.35
CA GLY A 75 -11.59 45.66 -28.53
C GLY A 75 -11.47 44.50 -29.50
N THR A 76 -12.34 44.45 -30.39
CA THR A 76 -12.54 43.96 -31.75
C THR A 76 -11.36 43.52 -32.59
N SER A 77 -11.52 42.33 -33.14
CA SER A 77 -11.35 41.83 -34.51
C SER A 77 -10.25 42.40 -35.44
N GLY A 78 -9.53 41.49 -36.05
CA GLY A 78 -8.75 41.66 -37.25
C GLY A 78 -8.54 40.33 -37.94
N SER A 79 -9.48 40.04 -38.86
CA SER A 79 -9.34 38.97 -39.86
C SER A 79 -8.55 39.54 -41.04
N LEU A 80 -7.59 38.81 -41.58
CA LEU A 80 -7.18 38.92 -42.99
C LEU A 80 -6.82 37.55 -43.56
N ASP A 81 -7.50 37.30 -44.63
CA ASP A 81 -7.43 36.18 -45.57
C ASP A 81 -6.10 36.10 -46.36
N GLY A 82 -5.85 34.89 -46.86
CA GLY A 82 -5.40 34.74 -48.23
C GLY A 82 -4.04 34.07 -48.45
N GLY A 83 -4.07 32.91 -49.06
CA GLY A 83 -2.92 32.38 -49.78
C GLY A 83 -2.91 30.85 -49.88
N THR A 84 -3.56 30.35 -50.95
CA THR A 84 -3.47 28.99 -51.47
C THR A 84 -2.09 28.72 -52.07
N ASP A 85 -1.62 27.48 -51.95
CA ASP A 85 -1.19 26.53 -52.98
C ASP A 85 0.08 25.71 -52.62
N GLY A 86 0.00 24.46 -52.96
CA GLY A 86 1.18 23.69 -53.30
C GLY A 86 1.33 22.35 -52.58
N GLY A 87 0.78 21.29 -53.16
CA GLY A 87 0.88 19.90 -52.75
C GLY A 87 2.29 19.39 -52.59
N GLY A 88 2.41 18.42 -51.67
CA GLY A 88 3.55 17.58 -51.46
C GLY A 88 3.14 16.44 -50.54
N THR A 89 2.71 15.35 -51.15
CA THR A 89 2.54 14.06 -50.49
C THR A 89 3.92 13.51 -50.17
N ASP A 90 4.25 13.45 -48.89
CA ASP A 90 5.20 12.45 -48.37
C ASP A 90 4.66 12.00 -47.01
N GLY A 91 4.11 10.78 -46.99
CA GLY A 91 3.71 10.06 -45.82
C GLY A 91 4.93 9.61 -44.99
N GLY A 92 5.42 10.48 -44.16
CA GLY A 92 6.24 10.13 -43.04
C GLY A 92 5.33 10.07 -41.82
N ASP A 93 5.12 8.91 -41.28
CA ASP A 93 4.54 8.71 -39.94
C ASP A 93 5.46 9.38 -38.92
N GLY A 94 5.33 10.68 -38.80
CA GLY A 94 5.96 11.49 -37.81
C GLY A 94 5.26 11.23 -36.48
N GLY A 95 5.63 10.10 -35.84
CA GLY A 95 5.20 9.83 -34.47
C GLY A 95 5.41 11.10 -33.65
N GLN A 96 4.33 11.67 -33.10
CA GLN A 96 4.43 12.82 -32.20
C GLN A 96 5.42 12.46 -31.10
N VAL A 97 6.59 13.09 -31.14
CA VAL A 97 7.56 12.96 -30.05
C VAL A 97 6.91 13.61 -28.83
N GLY A 98 6.39 12.79 -27.93
CA GLY A 98 5.76 13.27 -26.70
C GLY A 98 6.73 14.11 -25.89
N THR A 99 6.21 14.98 -25.03
CA THR A 99 7.04 15.79 -24.13
C THR A 99 7.82 14.88 -23.18
N PRO A 100 9.15 15.07 -23.01
CA PRO A 100 9.95 14.31 -22.06
C PRO A 100 9.38 14.42 -20.64
N ALA A 101 9.08 13.30 -20.01
CA ALA A 101 8.51 13.24 -18.67
C ALA A 101 8.76 11.87 -18.03
N VAL A 102 8.59 11.79 -16.72
CA VAL A 102 8.49 10.51 -15.99
C VAL A 102 7.04 10.10 -15.88
N GLN A 103 6.75 8.81 -15.91
CA GLN A 103 5.45 8.26 -15.61
C GLN A 103 5.39 7.87 -14.13
N LEU A 104 4.41 8.38 -13.41
CA LEU A 104 4.15 8.09 -12.01
C LEU A 104 2.90 7.18 -11.93
N ILE A 105 3.04 5.99 -11.34
CA ILE A 105 1.95 5.02 -11.18
C ILE A 105 1.81 4.70 -9.70
N GLY A 106 0.66 5.00 -9.12
CA GLY A 106 0.38 4.95 -7.69
C GLY A 106 -0.09 6.31 -7.17
N ARG A 107 -0.16 6.47 -5.85
CA ARG A 107 -0.57 7.72 -5.22
C ARG A 107 0.65 8.57 -4.87
N PHE A 108 0.73 9.73 -5.49
CA PHE A 108 1.81 10.71 -5.28
C PHE A 108 1.27 12.01 -4.74
N ASP A 109 1.91 12.52 -3.70
CA ASP A 109 1.75 13.89 -3.24
C ASP A 109 2.76 14.78 -3.99
N THR A 110 2.25 15.60 -4.89
CA THR A 110 3.03 16.50 -5.74
C THR A 110 3.10 17.93 -5.20
N SER A 111 2.68 18.16 -3.97
CA SER A 111 2.68 19.49 -3.35
C SER A 111 4.07 19.96 -2.92
N ASP A 112 5.02 19.04 -2.73
CA ASP A 112 6.39 19.37 -2.38
C ASP A 112 7.18 19.80 -3.63
N PRO A 113 7.69 21.05 -3.70
CA PRO A 113 8.47 21.51 -4.86
C PRO A 113 9.81 20.78 -5.04
N ALA A 114 10.30 20.08 -4.01
CA ALA A 114 11.53 19.29 -4.09
C ALA A 114 11.31 17.93 -4.77
N GLY A 115 10.07 17.55 -5.03
CA GLY A 115 9.71 16.35 -5.78
C GLY A 115 8.53 15.59 -5.19
N PRO A 116 7.85 14.75 -5.99
CA PRO A 116 6.69 13.99 -5.56
C PRO A 116 7.05 12.99 -4.44
N ARG A 117 6.15 12.90 -3.45
CA ARG A 117 6.27 11.97 -2.31
C ARG A 117 5.28 10.83 -2.45
N PHE A 118 5.68 9.64 -2.02
CA PHE A 118 4.85 8.44 -2.05
C PHE A 118 5.20 7.50 -0.89
N ALA A 119 4.25 6.64 -0.51
CA ALA A 119 4.46 5.70 0.59
C ALA A 119 3.91 4.29 0.28
N TRP A 120 2.83 4.18 -0.49
CA TRP A 120 2.16 2.90 -0.74
C TRP A 120 3.07 1.91 -1.46
N PRO A 121 2.99 0.59 -1.14
CA PRO A 121 3.74 -0.46 -1.84
C PRO A 121 3.33 -0.52 -3.31
N GLY A 122 4.18 -1.09 -4.14
CA GLY A 122 3.90 -1.23 -5.58
C GLY A 122 3.85 0.09 -6.37
N THR A 123 4.13 1.24 -5.72
CA THR A 123 4.24 2.54 -6.41
C THR A 123 5.44 2.54 -7.33
N ARG A 124 5.25 2.98 -8.59
CA ARG A 124 6.27 2.93 -9.65
C ARG A 124 6.59 4.29 -10.22
N ILE A 125 7.84 4.45 -10.64
CA ILE A 125 8.32 5.60 -11.42
C ILE A 125 9.05 5.05 -12.63
N ILE A 126 8.59 5.42 -13.83
CA ILE A 126 9.11 4.91 -15.09
C ILE A 126 9.62 6.07 -15.94
N ALA A 127 10.78 5.89 -16.57
CA ALA A 127 11.34 6.83 -17.51
C ALA A 127 11.88 6.11 -18.75
N ASN A 128 11.56 6.64 -19.92
CA ASN A 128 12.32 6.37 -21.13
C ASN A 128 13.45 7.39 -21.22
N PHE A 129 14.62 6.96 -21.61
CA PHE A 129 15.79 7.83 -21.76
C PHE A 129 16.68 7.42 -22.90
N ASP A 130 17.38 8.38 -23.47
CA ASP A 130 18.48 8.13 -24.39
C ASP A 130 19.80 8.33 -23.65
N GLY A 131 20.65 7.31 -23.64
CA GLY A 131 21.91 7.36 -22.90
C GLY A 131 22.59 6.01 -22.72
N THR A 132 23.61 6.00 -21.85
CA THR A 132 24.40 4.79 -21.52
C THR A 132 24.29 4.40 -20.05
N GLY A 133 23.58 5.20 -19.25
CA GLY A 133 23.40 4.94 -17.84
C GLY A 133 22.32 5.80 -17.21
N ALA A 134 21.80 5.33 -16.07
CA ALA A 134 20.76 5.97 -15.28
C ALA A 134 21.07 5.88 -13.80
N SER A 135 20.77 6.94 -13.05
CA SER A 135 20.73 6.96 -11.58
C SER A 135 19.48 7.69 -11.10
N VAL A 136 19.07 7.43 -9.88
CA VAL A 136 17.92 8.06 -9.22
C VAL A 136 18.35 8.69 -7.90
N LYS A 137 17.81 9.86 -7.58
CA LYS A 137 17.95 10.47 -6.27
C LYS A 137 16.64 10.35 -5.52
N LEU A 138 16.70 9.74 -4.33
CA LEU A 138 15.57 9.48 -3.43
C LEU A 138 15.90 9.96 -2.01
N THR A 139 14.88 10.40 -1.30
CA THR A 139 14.98 10.72 0.13
C THR A 139 13.88 9.99 0.88
N GLN A 140 14.25 9.09 1.81
CA GLN A 140 13.31 8.47 2.74
C GLN A 140 13.15 9.36 3.98
N THR A 141 11.90 9.61 4.35
CA THR A 141 11.49 10.03 5.69
C THR A 141 10.99 8.79 6.41
N PRO A 142 11.62 8.37 7.52
CA PRO A 142 11.23 7.15 8.22
C PRO A 142 9.76 7.16 8.66
N GLY A 143 9.11 6.00 8.60
CA GLY A 143 7.77 5.76 9.09
C GLY A 143 7.75 5.19 10.51
N PHE A 144 6.74 4.38 10.81
CA PHE A 144 6.62 3.68 12.10
C PHE A 144 7.80 2.71 12.32
N GLU A 145 8.22 2.00 11.29
CA GLU A 145 9.39 1.11 11.29
C GLU A 145 10.68 1.86 10.98
N ALA A 146 10.93 2.93 11.76
CA ALA A 146 12.00 3.91 11.53
C ALA A 146 13.43 3.34 11.46
N ALA A 147 13.65 2.15 12.02
CA ALA A 147 14.96 1.49 12.03
C ALA A 147 15.34 0.87 10.67
N PHE A 148 14.40 0.74 9.75
CA PHE A 148 14.58 -0.01 8.52
C PHE A 148 14.59 0.89 7.29
N PRO A 149 15.40 0.54 6.25
CA PRO A 149 15.35 1.21 4.97
C PRO A 149 14.10 0.80 4.18
N THR A 150 13.74 1.62 3.19
CA THR A 150 12.78 1.24 2.15
C THR A 150 13.50 0.48 1.04
N TYR A 151 12.93 -0.64 0.59
CA TYR A 151 13.45 -1.46 -0.51
C TYR A 151 12.77 -1.13 -1.83
N PHE A 152 13.53 -1.21 -2.91
CA PHE A 152 13.08 -0.97 -4.27
C PHE A 152 13.56 -2.06 -5.22
N ASP A 153 12.69 -2.42 -6.16
CA ASP A 153 13.10 -3.09 -7.37
C ASP A 153 13.54 -2.07 -8.42
N VAL A 154 14.41 -2.50 -9.31
CA VAL A 154 14.77 -1.80 -10.51
C VAL A 154 14.60 -2.70 -11.74
N VAL A 155 13.99 -2.18 -12.80
CA VAL A 155 13.88 -2.86 -14.08
C VAL A 155 14.49 -1.96 -15.14
N VAL A 156 15.42 -2.49 -15.95
CA VAL A 156 16.02 -1.77 -17.06
C VAL A 156 15.80 -2.58 -18.33
N ASP A 157 15.18 -1.98 -19.33
CA ASP A 157 14.83 -2.64 -20.60
C ASP A 157 14.04 -3.95 -20.40
N GLY A 158 13.13 -3.96 -19.43
CA GLY A 158 12.33 -5.14 -19.10
C GLY A 158 13.05 -6.21 -18.27
N VAL A 159 14.32 -6.01 -17.91
CA VAL A 159 15.09 -6.96 -17.10
C VAL A 159 15.13 -6.50 -15.66
N LEU A 160 14.65 -7.36 -14.75
CA LEU A 160 14.71 -7.13 -13.30
C LEU A 160 16.17 -7.20 -12.83
N GLY A 161 16.63 -6.14 -12.19
CA GLY A 161 17.97 -6.01 -11.63
C GLY A 161 18.03 -6.41 -10.14
N THR A 162 19.17 -6.14 -9.51
CA THR A 162 19.34 -6.34 -8.07
C THR A 162 18.56 -5.27 -7.31
N PRO A 163 17.71 -5.64 -6.33
CA PRO A 163 17.03 -4.67 -5.49
C PRO A 163 18.01 -3.76 -4.76
N PHE A 164 17.57 -2.54 -4.45
CA PHE A 164 18.35 -1.57 -3.68
C PHE A 164 17.55 -1.01 -2.51
N THR A 165 18.25 -0.39 -1.59
CA THR A 165 17.65 0.22 -0.39
C THR A 165 17.87 1.73 -0.36
N VAL A 166 16.94 2.44 0.30
CA VAL A 166 17.04 3.86 0.57
C VAL A 166 16.83 4.10 2.06
N SER A 167 17.80 4.82 2.68
CA SER A 167 17.73 5.32 4.05
C SER A 167 18.27 6.76 4.05
N GLY A 168 17.46 7.73 4.44
CA GLY A 168 17.78 9.16 4.26
C GLY A 168 17.87 9.54 2.78
N THR A 169 18.78 10.45 2.43
CA THR A 169 18.97 10.93 1.05
C THR A 169 20.09 10.16 0.37
N GLN A 170 19.80 9.55 -0.79
CA GLN A 170 20.75 8.76 -1.54
C GLN A 170 20.58 8.97 -3.05
N THR A 171 21.71 8.88 -3.78
CA THR A 171 21.72 8.70 -5.23
C THR A 171 22.15 7.27 -5.52
N VAL A 172 21.28 6.52 -6.20
CA VAL A 172 21.51 5.12 -6.54
C VAL A 172 21.74 4.99 -8.03
N VAL A 173 22.80 4.29 -8.41
CA VAL A 173 23.10 3.95 -9.81
C VAL A 173 22.23 2.75 -10.19
N LEU A 174 21.40 2.91 -11.21
CA LEU A 174 20.46 1.90 -11.69
C LEU A 174 20.97 1.14 -12.90
N ALA A 175 21.71 1.83 -13.77
CA ALA A 175 22.31 1.25 -14.97
C ALA A 175 23.61 1.96 -15.35
N THR A 176 24.57 1.20 -15.86
CA THR A 176 25.83 1.69 -16.43
C THR A 176 26.24 0.87 -17.62
N GLY A 177 27.01 1.47 -18.55
CA GLY A 177 27.60 0.74 -19.67
C GLY A 177 26.59 0.16 -20.66
N LYS A 178 25.39 0.75 -20.74
CA LYS A 178 24.41 0.38 -21.76
C LYS A 178 24.89 0.85 -23.13
N PRO A 179 24.48 0.19 -24.23
CA PRO A 179 24.67 0.75 -25.57
C PRO A 179 24.09 2.16 -25.65
N ALA A 180 24.67 3.04 -26.46
CA ALA A 180 24.07 4.35 -26.71
C ALA A 180 22.71 4.19 -27.42
N GLY A 181 21.69 4.91 -26.99
CA GLY A 181 20.36 4.88 -27.56
C GLY A 181 19.23 4.87 -26.53
N PRO A 182 17.99 4.59 -26.97
CA PRO A 182 16.83 4.61 -26.12
C PRO A 182 16.76 3.38 -25.20
N HIS A 183 16.45 3.64 -23.94
CA HIS A 183 16.29 2.66 -22.87
C HIS A 183 15.08 3.01 -22.02
N THR A 184 14.61 2.05 -21.23
CA THR A 184 13.59 2.25 -20.21
C THR A 184 14.13 1.87 -18.84
N VAL A 185 13.90 2.70 -17.83
CA VAL A 185 14.17 2.39 -16.43
C VAL A 185 12.89 2.53 -15.60
N GLU A 186 12.62 1.55 -14.75
CA GLU A 186 11.54 1.55 -13.78
C GLU A 186 12.11 1.29 -12.38
N ILE A 187 11.65 2.03 -11.39
CA ILE A 187 11.80 1.69 -9.98
C ILE A 187 10.42 1.43 -9.38
N MET A 188 10.32 0.44 -8.49
CA MET A 188 9.10 0.09 -7.78
C MET A 188 9.38 -0.10 -6.30
N LYS A 189 8.57 0.53 -5.44
CA LYS A 189 8.65 0.36 -3.99
C LYS A 189 8.19 -1.06 -3.62
N ARG A 190 9.09 -1.86 -3.02
CA ARG A 190 8.81 -3.25 -2.58
C ARG A 190 8.07 -3.30 -1.27
N THR A 191 8.55 -2.48 -0.32
CA THR A 191 8.13 -2.49 1.08
C THR A 191 6.84 -1.74 1.32
N GLU A 192 6.19 -2.05 2.42
CA GLU A 192 4.96 -1.41 2.87
C GLU A 192 5.12 0.08 3.23
N ALA A 193 3.98 0.74 3.43
CA ALA A 193 3.92 2.16 3.76
C ALA A 193 4.50 2.50 5.14
N ASN A 194 4.42 1.58 6.11
CA ASN A 194 4.95 1.72 7.48
C ASN A 194 6.47 1.93 7.57
N PHE A 195 7.24 1.56 6.51
CA PHE A 195 8.67 1.84 6.43
C PHE A 195 8.99 3.30 6.05
N GLY A 196 7.99 4.08 5.68
CA GLY A 196 8.10 5.52 5.51
C GLY A 196 7.72 6.06 4.14
N THR A 197 7.77 7.39 4.08
CA THR A 197 7.50 8.16 2.88
C THR A 197 8.80 8.39 2.12
N VAL A 198 8.75 8.22 0.80
CA VAL A 198 9.89 8.48 -0.08
C VAL A 198 9.58 9.65 -0.99
N ARG A 199 10.52 10.58 -1.13
CA ARG A 199 10.49 11.65 -2.12
C ARG A 199 11.38 11.27 -3.30
N PHE A 200 10.82 11.39 -4.49
CA PHE A 200 11.57 11.26 -5.75
C PHE A 200 12.12 12.61 -6.15
N GLU A 201 13.46 12.74 -6.21
CA GLU A 201 14.15 13.98 -6.55
C GLU A 201 14.67 13.98 -7.99
N GLY A 202 14.35 12.95 -8.77
CA GLY A 202 14.65 12.89 -10.18
C GLY A 202 15.61 11.78 -10.61
N PHE A 203 15.58 11.49 -11.89
CA PHE A 203 16.60 10.68 -12.57
C PHE A 203 17.72 11.55 -13.12
N THR A 204 18.90 10.97 -13.21
CA THR A 204 20.04 11.53 -13.95
C THR A 204 20.50 10.48 -14.97
N PHE A 205 20.64 10.91 -16.23
CA PHE A 205 21.06 10.06 -17.33
C PHE A 205 22.44 10.47 -17.83
N THR A 206 23.21 9.53 -18.39
CA THR A 206 24.56 9.78 -18.89
C THR A 206 24.71 9.29 -20.33
N GLY A 207 25.52 9.97 -21.11
CA GLY A 207 25.96 9.52 -22.43
C GLY A 207 24.92 9.58 -23.57
N GLY A 208 23.95 10.50 -23.47
CA GLY A 208 22.92 10.69 -24.48
C GLY A 208 22.08 11.95 -24.28
N ALA A 209 20.93 12.03 -24.96
CA ALA A 209 20.02 13.19 -24.91
C ALA A 209 19.22 13.29 -23.61
N GLY A 210 19.24 12.23 -22.77
CA GLY A 210 18.56 12.22 -21.49
C GLY A 210 17.12 11.74 -21.55
N LEU A 211 16.21 12.40 -20.79
CA LEU A 211 14.81 11.99 -20.65
C LEU A 211 14.05 12.08 -21.98
N LEU A 212 13.32 11.03 -22.32
CA LEU A 212 12.41 10.93 -23.47
C LEU A 212 10.95 10.97 -23.02
N ALA A 213 10.01 10.89 -23.98
CA ALA A 213 8.60 10.70 -23.69
C ALA A 213 8.37 9.40 -22.91
N PRO A 214 7.48 9.39 -21.90
CA PRO A 214 7.21 8.19 -21.11
C PRO A 214 6.51 7.11 -21.94
N PRO A 215 6.49 5.86 -21.46
CA PRO A 215 5.66 4.82 -22.06
C PRO A 215 4.18 5.25 -22.09
N ALA A 216 3.42 4.75 -23.06
CA ALA A 216 1.99 4.94 -23.09
C ALA A 216 1.35 4.30 -21.85
N PRO A 217 0.38 4.97 -21.19
CA PRO A 217 -0.38 4.39 -20.09
C PRO A 217 -1.08 3.10 -20.53
N LEU A 218 -1.20 2.14 -19.62
CA LEU A 218 -2.02 0.96 -19.89
C LEU A 218 -3.51 1.35 -19.94
N ALA A 219 -4.26 0.67 -20.80
CA ALA A 219 -5.67 0.98 -21.01
C ALA A 219 -6.58 0.57 -19.84
N ARG A 220 -6.11 -0.36 -19.01
CA ARG A 220 -6.85 -0.88 -17.86
C ARG A 220 -6.24 -0.42 -16.56
N LYS A 221 -7.08 -0.24 -15.55
CA LYS A 221 -6.68 0.23 -14.23
C LYS A 221 -7.34 -0.62 -13.15
N ILE A 222 -6.56 -1.17 -12.24
CA ILE A 222 -7.09 -1.90 -11.10
C ILE A 222 -6.54 -1.34 -9.79
N GLU A 223 -7.40 -1.28 -8.78
CA GLU A 223 -7.04 -0.90 -7.42
C GLU A 223 -7.25 -2.09 -6.49
N LEU A 224 -6.23 -2.47 -5.74
CA LEU A 224 -6.34 -3.49 -4.71
C LEU A 224 -6.24 -2.84 -3.34
N LEU A 225 -7.22 -3.14 -2.48
CA LEU A 225 -7.42 -2.57 -1.16
C LEU A 225 -7.31 -3.68 -0.11
N GLY A 226 -6.42 -3.51 0.86
CA GLY A 226 -6.26 -4.53 1.90
C GLY A 226 -5.19 -4.23 2.94
N ASP A 227 -4.91 -5.25 3.72
CA ASP A 227 -3.84 -5.28 4.70
C ASP A 227 -2.59 -6.00 4.14
N SER A 228 -1.73 -6.50 5.01
CA SER A 228 -0.54 -7.28 4.67
C SER A 228 -0.78 -8.48 3.73
N THR A 229 -2.02 -8.93 3.62
CA THR A 229 -2.37 -10.09 2.78
C THR A 229 -2.18 -9.80 1.29
N ILE A 230 -2.25 -8.54 0.87
CA ILE A 230 -2.24 -8.19 -0.55
C ILE A 230 -0.97 -7.51 -1.04
N ASP A 231 -0.12 -7.04 -0.14
CA ASP A 231 1.03 -6.18 -0.49
C ASP A 231 2.37 -6.91 -0.61
N GLY A 232 2.40 -8.19 -0.26
CA GLY A 232 3.61 -9.01 -0.33
C GLY A 232 4.46 -8.96 0.93
N TYR A 233 3.84 -8.68 2.09
CA TYR A 233 4.48 -8.71 3.40
C TYR A 233 5.15 -10.05 3.65
N GLY A 234 6.47 -10.03 3.88
CA GLY A 234 7.26 -11.21 4.21
C GLY A 234 7.19 -12.38 3.24
N ILE A 235 6.75 -12.14 2.00
CA ILE A 235 6.47 -13.17 0.98
C ILE A 235 7.71 -14.00 0.60
N GLU A 236 8.91 -13.40 0.65
CA GLU A 236 10.19 -14.07 0.37
C GLU A 236 10.80 -14.75 1.61
N GLY A 237 10.16 -14.61 2.77
CA GLY A 237 10.61 -15.24 3.99
C GLY A 237 10.06 -16.65 4.20
N ASN A 238 10.42 -17.22 5.35
CA ASN A 238 9.87 -18.49 5.83
C ASN A 238 9.63 -18.37 7.33
N PHE A 239 8.42 -18.71 7.77
CA PHE A 239 8.01 -18.59 9.17
C PHE A 239 8.97 -19.22 10.16
N SER A 240 9.46 -20.40 9.85
CA SER A 240 10.28 -21.18 10.79
C SER A 240 11.76 -20.81 10.80
N THR A 241 12.29 -20.23 9.71
CA THR A 241 13.74 -20.06 9.54
C THR A 241 14.21 -18.61 9.44
N THR A 242 13.44 -17.74 8.81
CA THR A 242 13.90 -16.38 8.52
C THR A 242 13.16 -15.29 9.30
N CYS A 243 11.97 -15.59 9.83
CA CYS A 243 11.06 -14.61 10.39
C CYS A 243 10.63 -14.89 11.82
N ALA A 244 11.42 -15.63 12.60
CA ALA A 244 11.05 -16.03 13.96
C ALA A 244 10.80 -14.85 14.94
N GLY A 245 11.22 -13.63 14.60
CA GLY A 245 11.05 -12.42 15.41
C GLY A 245 10.29 -11.29 14.73
N GLY A 246 9.64 -11.52 13.60
CA GLY A 246 8.98 -10.49 12.80
C GLY A 246 9.24 -10.69 11.31
N ALA A 247 8.71 -9.81 10.44
CA ALA A 247 9.06 -9.80 9.02
C ALA A 247 10.00 -8.63 8.73
N PRO A 248 11.31 -8.87 8.65
CA PRO A 248 12.24 -7.82 8.21
C PRO A 248 11.93 -7.41 6.77
N PRO A 249 12.07 -6.12 6.43
CA PRO A 249 11.62 -5.54 5.15
C PRO A 249 12.29 -6.13 3.91
N GLN A 250 13.44 -6.81 4.05
CA GLN A 250 14.08 -7.49 2.94
C GLN A 250 13.27 -8.66 2.37
N TYR A 251 12.29 -9.17 3.14
CA TYR A 251 11.41 -10.25 2.72
C TYR A 251 10.08 -9.75 2.13
N ASP A 252 9.83 -8.44 2.17
CA ASP A 252 8.67 -7.86 1.50
C ASP A 252 8.93 -7.74 0.00
N GLU A 253 7.95 -8.12 -0.81
CA GLU A 253 8.08 -8.04 -2.26
C GLU A 253 6.72 -7.80 -2.94
N ALA A 254 6.39 -6.52 -3.13
CA ALA A 254 5.15 -6.13 -3.77
C ALA A 254 5.01 -6.69 -5.20
N ARG A 255 6.11 -6.91 -5.95
CA ARG A 255 6.10 -7.45 -7.32
C ARG A 255 5.69 -8.93 -7.38
N LYS A 256 5.78 -9.65 -6.27
CA LYS A 256 5.35 -11.05 -6.15
C LYS A 256 3.97 -11.20 -5.51
N SER A 257 3.40 -10.09 -5.03
CA SER A 257 2.10 -10.08 -4.37
C SER A 257 0.95 -10.44 -5.30
N VAL A 258 -0.15 -10.90 -4.71
CA VAL A 258 -1.42 -11.12 -5.44
C VAL A 258 -1.84 -9.88 -6.22
N SER A 259 -1.56 -8.70 -5.69
CA SER A 259 -1.92 -7.42 -6.31
C SER A 259 -1.16 -7.18 -7.60
N TRP A 260 0.16 -7.30 -7.56
CA TRP A 260 1.00 -7.13 -8.75
C TRP A 260 0.74 -8.21 -9.79
N LEU A 261 0.69 -9.48 -9.36
CA LEU A 261 0.48 -10.61 -10.27
C LEU A 261 -0.87 -10.49 -10.98
N SER A 262 -1.91 -10.02 -10.27
CA SER A 262 -3.24 -9.78 -10.87
C SER A 262 -3.17 -8.65 -11.90
N ALA A 263 -2.54 -7.52 -11.58
CA ALA A 263 -2.39 -6.40 -12.50
C ALA A 263 -1.60 -6.78 -13.75
N ALA A 264 -0.46 -7.44 -13.58
CA ALA A 264 0.39 -7.91 -14.67
C ALA A 264 -0.36 -8.90 -15.58
N GLY A 265 -1.06 -9.89 -15.00
CA GLY A 265 -1.83 -10.90 -15.74
C GLY A 265 -3.07 -10.34 -16.47
N LEU A 266 -3.52 -9.14 -16.10
CA LEU A 266 -4.60 -8.41 -16.74
C LEU A 266 -4.12 -7.31 -17.70
N GLY A 267 -2.81 -7.03 -17.76
CA GLY A 267 -2.27 -5.90 -18.50
C GLY A 267 -2.82 -4.57 -18.02
N ALA A 268 -2.88 -4.36 -16.69
CA ALA A 268 -3.49 -3.21 -16.06
C ALA A 268 -2.47 -2.39 -15.25
N GLU A 269 -2.68 -1.08 -15.16
CA GLU A 269 -2.04 -0.25 -14.14
C GLU A 269 -2.57 -0.61 -12.76
N LEU A 270 -1.69 -0.62 -11.76
CA LEU A 270 -2.01 -0.98 -10.38
C LEU A 270 -1.90 0.22 -9.45
N HIS A 271 -2.95 0.47 -8.67
CA HIS A 271 -2.84 1.12 -7.37
C HIS A 271 -2.98 0.06 -6.28
N LEU A 272 -1.89 -0.20 -5.56
CA LEU A 272 -1.86 -1.11 -4.42
C LEU A 272 -1.94 -0.29 -3.13
N ILE A 273 -3.08 -0.39 -2.46
CA ILE A 273 -3.39 0.31 -1.23
C ILE A 273 -3.42 -0.73 -0.11
N GLY A 274 -2.25 -1.16 0.26
CA GLY A 274 -2.00 -2.17 1.29
C GLY A 274 -1.26 -1.60 2.48
N TYR A 275 -1.69 -1.96 3.70
CA TYR A 275 -1.02 -1.53 4.92
C TYR A 275 -1.23 -2.57 6.03
N SER A 276 -0.16 -3.20 6.51
CA SER A 276 -0.18 -4.23 7.54
C SER A 276 -0.94 -3.81 8.79
N GLY A 277 -1.73 -4.73 9.30
CA GLY A 277 -2.47 -4.55 10.54
C GLY A 277 -3.65 -3.58 10.47
N LYS A 278 -3.97 -3.02 9.31
CA LYS A 278 -5.13 -2.11 9.16
C LYS A 278 -6.40 -2.88 8.89
N GLY A 279 -7.36 -2.78 9.80
CA GLY A 279 -8.67 -3.39 9.68
C GLY A 279 -9.76 -2.39 9.28
N LEU A 280 -10.93 -2.91 8.97
CA LEU A 280 -12.10 -2.12 8.61
C LEU A 280 -12.62 -1.29 9.79
N ALA A 281 -12.88 -1.94 10.91
CA ALA A 281 -13.46 -1.34 12.09
C ALA A 281 -12.50 -1.34 13.29
N ARG A 282 -11.47 -2.20 13.25
CA ARG A 282 -10.45 -2.32 14.28
C ARG A 282 -9.16 -2.83 13.67
N ASN A 283 -8.05 -2.17 13.98
CA ASN A 283 -6.72 -2.58 13.57
C ASN A 283 -6.21 -3.76 14.43
N GLU A 284 -5.21 -4.46 13.96
CA GLU A 284 -4.40 -5.35 14.78
C GLU A 284 -3.89 -4.59 16.02
N GLY A 285 -3.84 -5.27 17.18
CA GLY A 285 -3.54 -4.62 18.46
C GLY A 285 -4.72 -3.84 19.08
N GLY A 286 -5.93 -3.89 18.48
CA GLY A 286 -7.18 -3.41 19.09
C GLY A 286 -7.50 -1.94 18.87
N SER A 287 -6.63 -1.15 18.23
CA SER A 287 -6.87 0.27 17.95
C SER A 287 -7.99 0.48 16.94
N THR A 288 -8.82 1.50 17.16
CA THR A 288 -9.85 1.96 16.22
C THR A 288 -9.49 3.29 15.54
N ALA A 289 -8.30 3.81 15.81
CA ALA A 289 -7.78 5.00 15.15
C ALA A 289 -7.13 4.65 13.81
N ASP A 290 -7.28 5.52 12.82
CA ASP A 290 -6.69 5.35 11.49
C ASP A 290 -6.90 3.93 10.92
N THR A 291 -8.15 3.44 11.01
CA THR A 291 -8.55 2.19 10.37
C THR A 291 -8.47 2.31 8.84
N PHE A 292 -8.53 1.20 8.13
CA PHE A 292 -8.35 1.19 6.68
C PHE A 292 -9.22 2.21 5.94
N PRO A 293 -10.54 2.37 6.19
CA PRO A 293 -11.36 3.38 5.52
C PRO A 293 -10.84 4.81 5.69
N VAL A 294 -10.19 5.12 6.81
CA VAL A 294 -9.60 6.45 7.06
C VAL A 294 -8.35 6.65 6.23
N ILE A 295 -7.39 5.72 6.30
CA ILE A 295 -6.13 5.84 5.56
C ILE A 295 -6.31 5.69 4.05
N TYR A 296 -7.34 4.97 3.60
CA TYR A 296 -7.71 4.85 2.19
C TYR A 296 -7.98 6.21 1.53
N THR A 297 -8.43 7.20 2.30
CA THR A 297 -8.68 8.55 1.78
C THR A 297 -7.40 9.38 1.57
N ARG A 298 -6.23 8.86 1.95
CA ARG A 298 -4.97 9.60 1.97
C ARG A 298 -4.07 9.25 0.78
N THR A 299 -3.31 10.20 0.34
CA THR A 299 -2.18 10.00 -0.60
C THR A 299 -1.00 9.38 0.14
N LEU A 300 -0.70 9.90 1.34
CA LEU A 300 0.33 9.40 2.26
C LEU A 300 -0.38 8.88 3.52
N PRO A 301 -0.42 7.56 3.76
CA PRO A 301 -1.30 6.97 4.79
C PRO A 301 -1.05 7.50 6.20
N ASP A 302 0.21 7.74 6.57
CA ASP A 302 0.61 8.17 7.92
C ASP A 302 0.55 9.69 8.12
N VAL A 303 0.16 10.44 7.10
CA VAL A 303 0.00 11.91 7.16
C VAL A 303 -1.49 12.23 7.24
N ALA A 304 -1.98 12.55 8.44
CA ALA A 304 -3.42 12.75 8.70
C ALA A 304 -4.05 13.85 7.83
N SER A 305 -3.30 14.88 7.46
CA SER A 305 -3.75 15.96 6.58
C SER A 305 -3.66 15.65 5.09
N SER A 306 -3.06 14.51 4.71
CA SER A 306 -2.94 14.09 3.33
C SER A 306 -4.29 13.63 2.79
N THR A 307 -4.64 14.05 1.57
CA THR A 307 -5.89 13.65 0.92
C THR A 307 -5.62 13.17 -0.50
N TRP A 308 -6.30 12.09 -0.90
CA TRP A 308 -6.27 11.59 -2.26
C TRP A 308 -7.43 12.14 -3.07
N THR A 309 -7.14 12.65 -4.27
CA THR A 309 -8.17 13.12 -5.20
C THR A 309 -8.59 11.98 -6.13
N PHE A 310 -9.64 11.26 -5.75
CA PHE A 310 -10.09 10.04 -6.42
C PHE A 310 -10.44 10.21 -7.91
N SER A 311 -10.86 11.40 -8.32
CA SER A 311 -11.19 11.68 -9.72
C SER A 311 -9.98 11.75 -10.66
N THR A 312 -8.76 11.83 -10.13
CA THR A 312 -7.54 11.89 -10.96
C THR A 312 -7.17 10.54 -11.57
N TRP A 313 -7.59 9.45 -10.91
CA TRP A 313 -7.35 8.10 -11.38
C TRP A 313 -8.51 7.20 -10.95
N VAL A 314 -9.36 6.85 -11.90
CA VAL A 314 -10.55 6.02 -11.67
C VAL A 314 -10.25 4.61 -12.14
N PRO A 315 -10.32 3.59 -11.27
CA PRO A 315 -10.09 2.20 -11.65
C PRO A 315 -11.28 1.62 -12.41
N ASP A 316 -11.01 0.72 -13.35
CA ASP A 316 -12.02 -0.12 -13.99
C ASP A 316 -12.52 -1.21 -13.04
N ALA A 317 -11.62 -1.71 -12.18
CA ALA A 317 -11.92 -2.72 -11.17
C ALA A 317 -11.24 -2.40 -9.84
N VAL A 318 -11.95 -2.64 -8.73
CA VAL A 318 -11.46 -2.60 -7.35
C VAL A 318 -11.57 -4.00 -6.75
N VAL A 319 -10.52 -4.47 -6.09
CA VAL A 319 -10.52 -5.74 -5.33
C VAL A 319 -10.29 -5.40 -3.86
N ILE A 320 -11.12 -5.93 -2.96
CA ILE A 320 -11.07 -5.66 -1.53
C ILE A 320 -10.76 -6.95 -0.77
N ALA A 321 -9.68 -6.94 0.00
CA ALA A 321 -9.26 -8.05 0.85
C ALA A 321 -8.98 -7.53 2.28
N LEU A 322 -10.02 -7.44 3.09
CA LEU A 322 -10.00 -6.89 4.45
C LEU A 322 -10.78 -7.77 5.42
N GLY A 323 -10.42 -7.69 6.72
CA GLY A 323 -11.11 -8.34 7.81
C GLY A 323 -10.20 -9.19 8.73
N GLY A 324 -9.00 -9.53 8.27
CA GLY A 324 -8.04 -10.29 9.07
C GLY A 324 -7.59 -9.53 10.32
N ALA A 325 -7.20 -8.28 10.15
CA ALA A 325 -6.80 -7.39 11.24
C ALA A 325 -7.93 -7.11 12.23
N ASP A 326 -9.19 -7.04 11.78
CA ASP A 326 -10.35 -6.89 12.67
C ASP A 326 -10.50 -8.06 13.63
N TYR A 327 -10.23 -9.27 13.17
CA TYR A 327 -10.25 -10.48 13.98
C TYR A 327 -9.04 -10.57 14.93
N SER A 328 -7.83 -10.40 14.40
CA SER A 328 -6.59 -10.51 15.17
C SER A 328 -6.42 -9.37 16.20
N GLY A 329 -7.11 -8.26 16.02
CA GLY A 329 -7.12 -7.13 16.95
C GLY A 329 -7.86 -7.39 18.27
N ASP A 330 -8.51 -8.55 18.44
CA ASP A 330 -9.18 -8.94 19.68
C ASP A 330 -8.48 -10.14 20.32
N PRO A 331 -8.04 -10.04 21.59
CA PRO A 331 -7.44 -11.17 22.29
C PRO A 331 -8.37 -12.40 22.42
N ASN A 332 -9.69 -12.20 22.27
CA ASN A 332 -10.67 -13.28 22.29
C ASN A 332 -11.03 -13.79 20.87
N GLY A 333 -10.42 -13.24 19.83
CA GLY A 333 -10.71 -13.63 18.45
C GLY A 333 -12.15 -13.38 18.03
N THR A 334 -12.66 -12.15 18.24
CA THR A 334 -14.01 -11.75 17.81
C THR A 334 -13.97 -10.56 16.88
N PHE A 335 -14.96 -10.46 16.00
CA PHE A 335 -15.13 -9.28 15.14
C PHE A 335 -15.83 -8.14 15.91
N PRO A 336 -15.49 -6.86 15.62
CA PRO A 336 -16.23 -5.73 16.14
C PRO A 336 -17.71 -5.81 15.74
N ALA A 337 -18.60 -5.41 16.63
CA ALA A 337 -20.04 -5.37 16.33
C ALA A 337 -20.38 -4.47 15.12
N THR A 338 -19.51 -3.51 14.82
CA THR A 338 -19.65 -2.58 13.69
C THR A 338 -19.09 -3.14 12.38
N PHE A 339 -18.43 -4.31 12.37
CA PHE A 339 -17.71 -4.84 11.21
C PHE A 339 -18.55 -4.87 9.93
N ASN A 340 -19.74 -5.49 9.97
CA ASN A 340 -20.62 -5.59 8.81
C ASN A 340 -21.09 -4.22 8.31
N ALA A 341 -21.44 -3.31 9.23
CA ALA A 341 -21.85 -1.96 8.87
C ALA A 341 -20.71 -1.16 8.24
N THR A 342 -19.48 -1.33 8.74
CA THR A 342 -18.30 -0.67 8.18
C THR A 342 -17.96 -1.21 6.80
N TYR A 343 -18.14 -2.53 6.56
CA TYR A 343 -17.94 -3.12 5.25
C TYR A 343 -18.90 -2.53 4.20
N LEU A 344 -20.19 -2.44 4.54
CA LEU A 344 -21.20 -1.79 3.69
C LEU A 344 -20.86 -0.31 3.45
N ALA A 345 -20.41 0.40 4.48
CA ALA A 345 -20.02 1.81 4.38
C ALA A 345 -18.83 2.00 3.43
N LEU A 346 -17.81 1.15 3.51
CA LEU A 346 -16.67 1.18 2.59
C LEU A 346 -17.11 0.93 1.14
N LEU A 347 -17.94 -0.09 0.89
CA LEU A 347 -18.46 -0.35 -0.45
C LEU A 347 -19.27 0.84 -0.98
N SER A 348 -20.08 1.47 -0.12
CA SER A 348 -20.87 2.66 -0.47
C SER A 348 -19.99 3.87 -0.79
N ASP A 349 -18.90 4.07 -0.05
CA ASP A 349 -17.92 5.12 -0.30
C ASP A 349 -17.20 4.91 -1.65
N ILE A 350 -16.75 3.69 -1.93
CA ILE A 350 -16.14 3.31 -3.22
C ILE A 350 -17.12 3.61 -4.37
N ARG A 351 -18.39 3.27 -4.22
CA ARG A 351 -19.42 3.57 -5.22
C ARG A 351 -19.65 5.05 -5.42
N THR A 352 -19.62 5.83 -4.35
CA THR A 352 -19.72 7.29 -4.41
C THR A 352 -18.55 7.91 -5.18
N ARG A 353 -17.33 7.38 -4.98
CA ARG A 353 -16.11 7.90 -5.60
C ARG A 353 -15.96 7.50 -7.07
N TYR A 354 -16.23 6.24 -7.38
CA TYR A 354 -15.93 5.65 -8.70
C TYR A 354 -17.18 5.38 -9.56
N GLY A 355 -18.38 5.48 -8.97
CA GLY A 355 -19.64 5.26 -9.69
C GLY A 355 -20.03 3.77 -9.82
N ALA A 356 -21.17 3.54 -10.47
CA ALA A 356 -21.77 2.21 -10.60
C ALA A 356 -21.07 1.33 -11.66
N SER A 357 -20.33 1.94 -12.60
CA SER A 357 -19.69 1.23 -13.72
C SER A 357 -18.40 0.48 -13.32
N THR A 358 -17.71 0.93 -12.28
CA THR A 358 -16.53 0.27 -11.76
C THR A 358 -16.89 -1.11 -11.24
N TYR A 359 -16.14 -2.15 -11.59
CA TYR A 359 -16.31 -3.48 -11.05
C TYR A 359 -15.70 -3.55 -9.64
N VAL A 360 -16.44 -4.06 -8.65
CA VAL A 360 -15.94 -4.22 -7.28
C VAL A 360 -16.00 -5.69 -6.89
N PHE A 361 -14.85 -6.24 -6.53
CA PHE A 361 -14.67 -7.62 -6.11
C PHE A 361 -14.35 -7.65 -4.62
N LEU A 362 -15.25 -8.22 -3.83
CA LEU A 362 -15.09 -8.39 -2.40
C LEU A 362 -14.62 -9.82 -2.16
N THR A 363 -13.42 -9.98 -1.57
CA THR A 363 -12.81 -11.30 -1.46
C THR A 363 -13.09 -11.95 -0.12
N VAL A 364 -13.58 -13.18 -0.16
CA VAL A 364 -13.64 -14.06 0.99
C VAL A 364 -12.32 -14.79 1.08
N TRP A 365 -11.59 -14.56 2.16
CA TRP A 365 -10.30 -15.18 2.42
C TRP A 365 -10.14 -15.48 3.90
N SER A 366 -9.25 -16.38 4.22
CA SER A 366 -8.63 -16.51 5.53
C SER A 366 -7.17 -16.86 5.33
N GLN A 367 -6.33 -16.52 6.31
CA GLN A 367 -4.90 -16.84 6.19
C GLN A 367 -4.67 -18.35 6.23
N TYR A 368 -5.55 -19.11 6.89
CA TYR A 368 -5.36 -20.55 7.12
C TYR A 368 -6.67 -21.33 7.01
N LYS A 369 -6.57 -22.59 6.61
CA LYS A 369 -7.67 -23.56 6.63
C LYS A 369 -8.33 -23.75 8.00
N ALA A 370 -7.63 -23.45 9.08
CA ALA A 370 -8.14 -23.62 10.45
C ALA A 370 -9.07 -22.48 10.94
N TYR A 371 -9.25 -21.41 10.16
CA TYR A 371 -10.02 -20.23 10.58
C TYR A 371 -11.36 -20.07 9.88
N ASP A 372 -12.15 -21.13 9.84
CA ASP A 372 -13.50 -21.12 9.23
C ASP A 372 -14.39 -19.99 9.75
N MET A 373 -14.27 -19.62 11.04
CA MET A 373 -15.04 -18.52 11.62
C MET A 373 -14.69 -17.17 10.99
N VAL A 374 -13.43 -16.93 10.62
CA VAL A 374 -13.01 -15.71 9.94
C VAL A 374 -13.64 -15.65 8.54
N ARG A 375 -13.57 -16.75 7.80
CA ARG A 375 -14.24 -16.85 6.49
C ARG A 375 -15.74 -16.63 6.58
N GLN A 376 -16.41 -17.23 7.56
CA GLN A 376 -17.85 -17.05 7.75
C GLN A 376 -18.22 -15.61 8.07
N ALA A 377 -17.47 -14.95 8.95
CA ALA A 377 -17.72 -13.56 9.31
C ALA A 377 -17.51 -12.62 8.11
N ILE A 378 -16.40 -12.79 7.36
CA ILE A 378 -16.13 -12.03 6.15
C ILE A 378 -17.20 -12.31 5.09
N THR A 379 -17.59 -13.57 4.88
CA THR A 379 -18.67 -13.94 3.95
C THR A 379 -19.96 -13.23 4.30
N THR A 380 -20.35 -13.26 5.59
CA THR A 380 -21.57 -12.60 6.08
C THR A 380 -21.53 -11.09 5.84
N ALA A 381 -20.38 -10.45 6.12
CA ALA A 381 -20.21 -9.03 5.90
C ALA A 381 -20.30 -8.65 4.42
N ILE A 382 -19.67 -9.44 3.54
CA ILE A 382 -19.71 -9.25 2.09
C ILE A 382 -21.12 -9.42 1.55
N ASP A 383 -21.81 -10.50 1.93
CA ASP A 383 -23.18 -10.77 1.47
C ASP A 383 -24.13 -9.66 1.93
N GLY A 384 -23.98 -9.19 3.17
CA GLY A 384 -24.72 -8.04 3.70
C GLY A 384 -24.40 -6.74 2.97
N ALA A 385 -23.12 -6.50 2.66
CA ALA A 385 -22.69 -5.31 1.94
C ALA A 385 -23.24 -5.30 0.49
N ILE A 386 -23.15 -6.41 -0.24
CA ILE A 386 -23.71 -6.52 -1.59
C ILE A 386 -25.24 -6.40 -1.55
N GLY A 387 -25.90 -7.12 -0.62
CA GLY A 387 -27.36 -7.10 -0.46
C GLY A 387 -27.92 -5.73 -0.06
N GLY A 388 -27.11 -4.89 0.60
CA GLY A 388 -27.46 -3.50 0.97
C GLY A 388 -27.29 -2.48 -0.15
N ARG A 389 -26.88 -2.89 -1.35
CA ARG A 389 -26.66 -2.00 -2.50
C ARG A 389 -27.75 -2.16 -3.58
N PRO A 390 -28.00 -1.11 -4.39
CA PRO A 390 -28.92 -1.19 -5.51
C PRO A 390 -28.62 -2.35 -6.46
N ALA A 391 -29.66 -3.04 -6.92
CA ALA A 391 -29.53 -4.06 -7.94
C ALA A 391 -28.96 -3.46 -9.24
N GLY A 392 -28.02 -4.16 -9.87
CA GLY A 392 -27.35 -3.71 -11.10
C GLY A 392 -26.00 -3.03 -10.89
N GLU A 393 -25.60 -2.72 -9.65
CA GLU A 393 -24.19 -2.40 -9.37
C GLU A 393 -23.31 -3.61 -9.59
N LYS A 394 -22.11 -3.38 -10.13
CA LYS A 394 -21.15 -4.44 -10.47
C LYS A 394 -20.35 -4.88 -9.24
N ASN A 395 -21.03 -5.50 -8.26
CA ASN A 395 -20.44 -6.03 -7.03
C ASN A 395 -20.37 -7.56 -7.09
N PHE A 396 -19.18 -8.12 -6.89
CA PHE A 396 -18.91 -9.54 -7.02
C PHE A 396 -18.21 -10.08 -5.77
N LYS A 397 -18.62 -11.27 -5.33
CA LYS A 397 -17.93 -12.01 -4.29
C LYS A 397 -16.93 -12.97 -4.93
N LEU A 398 -15.67 -12.93 -4.50
CA LEU A 398 -14.63 -13.89 -4.86
C LEU A 398 -14.19 -14.68 -3.62
N VAL A 399 -14.01 -15.98 -3.79
CA VAL A 399 -13.47 -16.84 -2.73
C VAL A 399 -12.02 -17.16 -3.09
N LEU A 400 -11.09 -16.69 -2.26
CA LEU A 400 -9.66 -16.93 -2.44
C LEU A 400 -9.23 -18.21 -1.71
N PRO A 401 -8.13 -18.85 -2.14
CA PRO A 401 -7.61 -20.03 -1.47
C PRO A 401 -7.04 -19.65 -0.10
N GLU A 402 -7.03 -20.61 0.80
CA GLU A 402 -6.37 -20.52 2.10
C GLU A 402 -4.96 -21.09 2.00
N ALA A 403 -3.99 -20.47 2.71
CA ALA A 403 -2.64 -20.99 2.79
C ALA A 403 -2.62 -22.37 3.47
N ASP A 404 -1.84 -23.29 2.95
CA ASP A 404 -1.64 -24.62 3.51
C ASP A 404 -0.24 -24.74 4.09
N PHE A 405 -0.14 -24.74 5.41
CA PHE A 405 1.15 -24.94 6.10
C PHE A 405 1.82 -26.27 5.79
N ALA A 406 1.01 -27.32 5.58
CA ALA A 406 1.54 -28.65 5.26
C ALA A 406 2.17 -28.70 3.86
N ALA A 407 1.75 -27.79 2.96
CA ALA A 407 2.34 -27.60 1.64
C ALA A 407 3.45 -26.55 1.61
N ASP A 408 3.89 -26.01 2.77
CA ASP A 408 4.86 -24.93 2.90
C ASP A 408 4.49 -23.66 2.12
N GLU A 409 3.21 -23.29 2.16
CA GLU A 409 2.67 -22.11 1.47
C GLU A 409 2.75 -20.84 2.30
N THR A 410 3.60 -20.79 3.35
CA THR A 410 3.71 -19.65 4.25
C THR A 410 5.06 -18.96 4.18
N GLY A 411 5.00 -17.63 4.08
CA GLY A 411 6.10 -16.70 4.27
C GLY A 411 6.28 -16.31 5.75
N CYS A 412 6.67 -15.06 6.00
CA CYS A 412 6.82 -14.56 7.36
C CYS A 412 5.49 -14.46 8.11
N GLN A 413 5.53 -14.66 9.42
CA GLN A 413 4.42 -14.41 10.35
C GLN A 413 3.07 -14.92 9.83
N PHE A 414 3.05 -16.13 9.30
CA PHE A 414 1.84 -16.78 8.81
C PHE A 414 1.19 -16.11 7.59
N HIS A 415 1.86 -15.25 6.85
CA HIS A 415 1.39 -14.75 5.57
C HIS A 415 1.68 -15.76 4.44
N GLY A 416 0.98 -15.61 3.32
CA GLY A 416 1.22 -16.45 2.16
C GLY A 416 2.62 -16.22 1.56
N ASN A 417 3.24 -17.27 1.05
CA ASN A 417 4.47 -17.17 0.24
C ASN A 417 4.15 -16.91 -1.24
N GLU A 418 5.17 -16.91 -2.09
CA GLU A 418 5.01 -16.67 -3.55
C GLU A 418 4.00 -17.62 -4.20
N ALA A 419 4.01 -18.90 -3.83
CA ALA A 419 3.10 -19.89 -4.41
C ALA A 419 1.65 -19.61 -4.04
N HIS A 420 1.39 -19.24 -2.78
CA HIS A 420 0.07 -18.86 -2.31
C HIS A 420 -0.44 -17.57 -2.99
N HIS A 421 0.40 -16.54 -3.08
CA HIS A 421 0.04 -15.30 -3.78
C HIS A 421 -0.24 -15.54 -5.27
N ALA A 422 0.51 -16.43 -5.94
CA ALA A 422 0.23 -16.81 -7.31
C ALA A 422 -1.13 -17.52 -7.46
N ALA A 423 -1.48 -18.41 -6.53
CA ALA A 423 -2.79 -19.09 -6.51
C ALA A 423 -3.93 -18.08 -6.29
N MET A 424 -3.78 -17.15 -5.36
CA MET A 424 -4.75 -16.05 -5.16
C MET A 424 -4.91 -15.20 -6.42
N ALA A 425 -3.80 -14.81 -7.04
CA ALA A 425 -3.81 -13.97 -8.25
C ALA A 425 -4.53 -14.66 -9.42
N ALA A 426 -4.34 -15.97 -9.59
CA ALA A 426 -5.05 -16.74 -10.64
C ALA A 426 -6.57 -16.65 -10.50
N LEU A 427 -7.09 -16.69 -9.26
CA LEU A 427 -8.53 -16.57 -9.00
C LEU A 427 -9.03 -15.12 -9.16
N VAL A 428 -8.25 -14.13 -8.74
CA VAL A 428 -8.58 -12.70 -8.97
C VAL A 428 -8.64 -12.41 -10.46
N ILE A 429 -7.62 -12.82 -11.23
CA ILE A 429 -7.57 -12.66 -12.68
C ILE A 429 -8.79 -13.32 -13.33
N LYS A 430 -9.07 -14.57 -12.97
CA LYS A 430 -10.23 -15.30 -13.49
C LYS A 430 -11.54 -14.59 -13.18
N GLY A 431 -11.75 -14.17 -11.93
CA GLY A 431 -12.97 -13.49 -11.52
C GLY A 431 -13.18 -12.17 -12.26
N ILE A 432 -12.11 -11.40 -12.45
CA ILE A 432 -12.17 -10.15 -13.22
C ILE A 432 -12.49 -10.42 -14.69
N LYS A 433 -11.79 -11.39 -15.32
CA LYS A 433 -12.06 -11.76 -16.73
C LYS A 433 -13.48 -12.25 -16.92
N ASP A 434 -13.98 -13.10 -16.05
CA ASP A 434 -15.36 -13.65 -16.12
C ASP A 434 -16.42 -12.51 -16.03
N ALA A 435 -16.20 -11.53 -15.18
CA ALA A 435 -17.15 -10.44 -14.96
C ALA A 435 -17.07 -9.33 -16.02
N THR A 436 -15.86 -9.05 -16.52
CA THR A 436 -15.60 -7.90 -17.41
C THR A 436 -15.55 -8.28 -18.89
N GLY A 437 -15.27 -9.55 -19.21
CA GLY A 437 -14.96 -10.00 -20.57
C GLY A 437 -13.55 -9.58 -21.04
N TRP A 438 -12.68 -9.17 -20.15
CA TRP A 438 -11.29 -8.82 -20.53
C TRP A 438 -10.55 -10.07 -21.04
N PRO A 439 -9.70 -9.94 -22.07
CA PRO A 439 -8.92 -11.02 -22.63
C PRO A 439 -7.88 -11.62 -21.67
#